data_76335422e9ac5fbe33333aaefaf6ad7c
#
_entry.id   76335422e9ac5fbe33333aaefaf6ad7c
#
_cell.length_a   1.000
_cell.length_b   1.000
_cell.length_c   1.000
_cell.angle_alpha   90.00
_cell.angle_beta   90.00
_cell.angle_gamma   90.00
#
_symmetry.space_group_name_H-M   'P 1'
#
loop_
_entity.id
_entity.type
_entity.pdbx_description
1 polymer ?
#
loop_
_entity_poly.entity_id
_entity_poly.type
_entity_poly.pdbx_seq_one_letter_code
_entity_poly.pdbx_strand_id
1 'polypeptide(L)'
;PTPSSAASDVYKRQDYQYRNEHHGDDMLPMSVAGFNAIQITDNQLIPNDTPGLEILPFVVDHYPVNSSFGFKVSYKGRTVVISGDTIHDGSVQKYSKDVDLLVHSAISIDIVERMRKLAPIPQMDKILLDIQDYHTSIKEAGEIARDANVKHLLIYHSIPTPRNTLMERVFFRPIEGIFEDYTLSDDGTRVIMPVGNNEIVIDKIN
;
A
#
# COMPACT_ATOMS: atom_id res chain seq x y z
N PRO A 1 -2.01 21.75 8.37
CA PRO A 1 -1.51 20.98 7.22
C PRO A 1 0.02 21.09 7.14
N THR A 2 0.70 19.97 6.89
CA THR A 2 2.13 20.02 6.64
C THR A 2 2.41 20.87 5.40
N PRO A 3 3.46 21.72 5.38
CA PRO A 3 3.74 22.66 4.29
C PRO A 3 3.80 22.01 2.90
N SER A 4 4.15 20.73 2.82
CA SER A 4 4.30 20.00 1.54
C SER A 4 2.95 19.68 0.86
N SER A 5 1.90 19.33 1.61
CA SER A 5 0.59 19.02 1.03
C SER A 5 -0.14 20.27 0.55
N ALA A 6 -0.09 21.35 1.32
CA ALA A 6 -0.67 22.63 0.94
C ALA A 6 0.04 23.25 -0.28
N ALA A 7 1.37 23.19 -0.33
CA ALA A 7 2.13 23.66 -1.49
C ALA A 7 1.79 22.85 -2.76
N SER A 8 1.72 21.53 -2.68
CA SER A 8 1.35 20.69 -3.82
C SER A 8 -0.05 20.98 -4.34
N ASP A 9 -1.02 21.26 -3.46
CA ASP A 9 -2.39 21.62 -3.85
C ASP A 9 -2.44 22.99 -4.53
N VAL A 10 -1.73 23.98 -4.01
CA VAL A 10 -1.62 25.31 -4.61
C VAL A 10 -0.98 25.25 -5.99
N TYR A 11 0.12 24.53 -6.18
CA TYR A 11 0.77 24.40 -7.48
C TYR A 11 -0.10 23.68 -8.51
N LYS A 12 -0.80 22.62 -8.11
CA LYS A 12 -1.74 21.91 -8.99
C LYS A 12 -2.92 22.79 -9.41
N ARG A 13 -3.47 23.58 -8.49
CA ARG A 13 -4.54 24.54 -8.81
C ARG A 13 -4.08 25.63 -9.76
N GLN A 14 -2.87 26.18 -9.56
CA GLN A 14 -2.31 27.21 -10.43
C GLN A 14 -2.01 26.65 -11.84
N ASP A 15 -1.41 25.47 -11.93
CA ASP A 15 -1.16 24.80 -13.22
C ASP A 15 -2.46 24.52 -13.97
N TYR A 16 -3.48 24.04 -13.26
CA TYR A 16 -4.77 23.76 -13.83
C TYR A 16 -5.48 25.06 -14.30
N GLN A 17 -5.47 26.10 -13.48
CA GLN A 17 -6.06 27.39 -13.83
C GLN A 17 -5.37 27.97 -15.06
N TYR A 18 -4.04 27.95 -15.11
CA TYR A 18 -3.26 28.39 -16.27
C TYR A 18 -3.61 27.60 -17.55
N ARG A 19 -3.71 26.29 -17.46
CA ARG A 19 -4.09 25.43 -18.59
C ARG A 19 -5.52 25.67 -19.06
N ASN A 20 -6.46 25.84 -18.10
CA ASN A 20 -7.84 26.15 -18.43
C ASN A 20 -7.96 27.51 -19.14
N GLU A 21 -7.28 28.56 -18.61
CA GLU A 21 -7.25 29.88 -19.24
C GLU A 21 -6.62 29.85 -20.65
N HIS A 22 -5.66 28.93 -20.88
CA HIS A 22 -4.96 28.83 -22.15
C HIS A 22 -5.68 27.93 -23.17
N HIS A 23 -6.32 26.87 -22.74
CA HIS A 23 -6.96 25.85 -23.61
C HIS A 23 -8.48 25.91 -23.63
N GLY A 24 -9.12 26.65 -22.72
CA GLY A 24 -10.55 26.85 -22.60
C GLY A 24 -11.30 25.74 -21.86
N ASP A 25 -12.52 26.08 -21.41
CA ASP A 25 -13.39 25.21 -20.62
C ASP A 25 -13.82 23.93 -21.34
N ASP A 26 -13.88 23.96 -22.67
CA ASP A 26 -14.27 22.80 -23.48
C ASP A 26 -13.25 21.66 -23.40
N MET A 27 -11.96 21.99 -23.24
CA MET A 27 -10.89 20.99 -23.12
C MET A 27 -10.53 20.64 -21.69
N LEU A 28 -10.66 21.62 -20.77
CA LEU A 28 -10.31 21.46 -19.36
C LEU A 28 -11.35 22.16 -18.47
N PRO A 29 -12.56 21.59 -18.31
CA PRO A 29 -13.62 22.21 -17.52
C PRO A 29 -13.21 22.36 -16.05
N MET A 30 -13.41 23.54 -15.47
CA MET A 30 -13.04 23.89 -14.09
C MET A 30 -13.55 22.93 -13.01
N SER A 31 -14.61 22.18 -13.28
CA SER A 31 -15.19 21.18 -12.37
C SER A 31 -14.29 19.98 -12.09
N VAL A 32 -13.23 19.75 -12.87
CA VAL A 32 -12.33 18.58 -12.75
C VAL A 32 -11.16 18.85 -11.78
N ALA A 33 -10.90 20.12 -11.41
CA ALA A 33 -9.74 20.52 -10.62
C ALA A 33 -9.97 20.62 -9.10
N GLY A 34 -11.16 20.32 -8.62
CA GLY A 34 -11.48 20.44 -7.20
C GLY A 34 -11.10 19.21 -6.40
N PHE A 35 -9.90 19.17 -5.81
CA PHE A 35 -9.61 18.26 -4.70
C PHE A 35 -10.13 18.90 -3.41
N ASN A 36 -11.11 18.29 -2.76
CA ASN A 36 -11.42 18.58 -1.37
C ASN A 36 -10.47 17.77 -0.49
N ALA A 37 -9.48 18.43 0.11
CA ALA A 37 -8.60 17.79 1.07
C ALA A 37 -9.38 17.53 2.37
N ILE A 38 -9.49 16.26 2.76
CA ILE A 38 -10.04 15.86 4.05
C ILE A 38 -8.86 15.47 4.93
N GLN A 39 -8.75 16.10 6.10
CA GLN A 39 -7.77 15.68 7.09
C GLN A 39 -8.23 14.38 7.72
N ILE A 40 -7.40 13.34 7.62
CA ILE A 40 -7.64 12.06 8.29
C ILE A 40 -7.04 12.09 9.69
N THR A 41 -7.68 11.40 10.61
CA THR A 41 -7.26 11.24 12.01
C THR A 41 -7.20 9.76 12.34
N ASP A 42 -6.21 9.37 13.15
CA ASP A 42 -6.07 8.01 13.62
C ASP A 42 -7.35 7.48 14.26
N ASN A 43 -7.77 6.27 13.86
CA ASN A 43 -8.96 5.59 14.37
C ASN A 43 -10.29 6.37 14.21
N GLN A 44 -10.36 7.31 13.30
CA GLN A 44 -11.60 8.02 12.99
C GLN A 44 -12.09 7.67 11.58
N LEU A 45 -13.29 7.12 11.47
CA LEU A 45 -13.90 6.77 10.18
C LEU A 45 -13.91 7.97 9.22
N ILE A 46 -13.48 7.72 7.99
CA ILE A 46 -13.52 8.72 6.92
C ILE A 46 -14.97 8.88 6.46
N PRO A 47 -15.54 10.10 6.51
CA PRO A 47 -16.88 10.37 6.01
C PRO A 47 -16.99 10.04 4.52
N ASN A 48 -18.04 9.32 4.14
CA ASN A 48 -18.37 9.02 2.74
C ASN A 48 -19.87 8.83 2.57
N ASP A 49 -20.34 8.94 1.31
CA ASP A 49 -21.77 8.89 0.97
C ASP A 49 -22.23 7.47 0.56
N THR A 50 -21.38 6.45 0.67
CA THR A 50 -21.71 5.07 0.30
C THR A 50 -22.29 4.32 1.50
N PRO A 51 -23.57 3.96 1.50
CA PRO A 51 -24.19 3.26 2.62
C PRO A 51 -23.50 1.94 2.95
N GLY A 52 -23.06 1.79 4.20
CA GLY A 52 -22.41 0.58 4.71
C GLY A 52 -20.94 0.42 4.33
N LEU A 53 -20.32 1.41 3.67
CA LEU A 53 -18.87 1.48 3.50
C LEU A 53 -18.26 2.15 4.73
N GLU A 54 -17.30 1.48 5.33
CA GLU A 54 -16.49 2.01 6.43
C GLU A 54 -15.02 2.03 6.01
N ILE A 55 -14.36 3.17 6.16
CA ILE A 55 -12.93 3.34 5.90
C ILE A 55 -12.31 3.88 7.18
N LEU A 56 -11.52 3.02 7.85
CA LEU A 56 -10.85 3.35 9.10
C LEU A 56 -9.35 3.49 8.86
N PRO A 57 -8.79 4.72 8.91
CA PRO A 57 -7.36 4.92 8.93
C PRO A 57 -6.77 4.55 10.29
N PHE A 58 -5.57 4.00 10.29
CA PHE A 58 -4.80 3.76 11.50
C PHE A 58 -3.33 4.11 11.27
N VAL A 59 -2.70 4.69 12.28
CA VAL A 59 -1.28 5.08 12.20
C VAL A 59 -0.41 3.84 12.11
N VAL A 60 0.60 3.89 11.24
CA VAL A 60 1.68 2.91 11.10
C VAL A 60 3.02 3.60 11.20
N ASP A 61 4.07 2.86 11.56
CA ASP A 61 5.42 3.41 11.69
C ASP A 61 6.19 3.29 10.37
N HIS A 62 6.52 4.42 9.80
CA HIS A 62 7.38 4.55 8.61
C HIS A 62 8.41 5.68 8.81
N TYR A 63 9.06 5.69 9.98
CA TYR A 63 10.09 6.70 10.28
C TYR A 63 11.19 6.72 9.18
N PRO A 64 11.63 7.90 8.68
CA PRO A 64 11.39 9.25 9.21
C PRO A 64 10.13 9.97 8.71
N VAL A 65 9.26 9.30 7.96
CA VAL A 65 8.02 9.89 7.48
C VAL A 65 6.99 9.86 8.61
N ASN A 66 6.65 11.04 9.12
CA ASN A 66 5.60 11.17 10.13
C ASN A 66 4.21 11.11 9.47
N SER A 67 3.24 10.56 10.19
CA SER A 67 1.85 10.45 9.75
C SER A 67 1.65 9.51 8.54
N SER A 68 2.27 8.35 8.59
CA SER A 68 1.95 7.23 7.70
C SER A 68 0.70 6.50 8.20
N PHE A 69 -0.16 6.08 7.26
CA PHE A 69 -1.42 5.44 7.58
C PHE A 69 -1.60 4.14 6.81
N GLY A 70 -2.09 3.12 7.52
CA GLY A 70 -2.80 2.01 6.95
C GLY A 70 -4.31 2.29 6.95
N PHE A 71 -5.06 1.49 6.19
CA PHE A 71 -6.52 1.63 6.06
C PHE A 71 -7.20 0.28 6.19
N LYS A 72 -8.22 0.21 7.06
CA LYS A 72 -9.15 -0.91 7.10
C LYS A 72 -10.44 -0.50 6.40
N VAL A 73 -10.82 -1.23 5.38
CA VAL A 73 -12.03 -1.00 4.59
C VAL A 73 -13.00 -2.14 4.83
N SER A 74 -14.22 -1.83 5.24
CA SER A 74 -15.30 -2.80 5.45
C SER A 74 -16.48 -2.42 4.58
N TYR A 75 -17.00 -3.39 3.81
CA TYR A 75 -18.16 -3.17 2.96
C TYR A 75 -18.91 -4.49 2.72
N LYS A 76 -20.22 -4.48 3.00
CA LYS A 76 -21.13 -5.64 2.77
C LYS A 76 -20.60 -6.98 3.31
N GLY A 77 -19.99 -6.95 4.49
CA GLY A 77 -19.45 -8.13 5.15
C GLY A 77 -18.08 -8.59 4.64
N ARG A 78 -17.45 -7.85 3.72
CA ARG A 78 -16.07 -8.09 3.27
C ARG A 78 -15.13 -7.06 3.88
N THR A 79 -13.89 -7.47 4.15
CA THR A 79 -12.90 -6.64 4.81
C THR A 79 -11.55 -6.69 4.12
N VAL A 80 -10.96 -5.52 3.93
CA VAL A 80 -9.61 -5.34 3.37
C VAL A 80 -8.80 -4.48 4.31
N VAL A 81 -7.54 -4.85 4.54
CA VAL A 81 -6.56 -3.95 5.15
C VAL A 81 -5.47 -3.64 4.14
N ILE A 82 -5.11 -2.37 4.03
CA ILE A 82 -3.98 -1.87 3.24
C ILE A 82 -2.98 -1.30 4.23
N SER A 83 -1.76 -1.84 4.25
CA SER A 83 -0.77 -1.49 5.28
C SER A 83 -0.24 -0.07 5.17
N GLY A 84 -0.17 0.50 3.96
CA GLY A 84 0.79 1.58 3.69
C GLY A 84 2.23 1.06 3.75
N ASP A 85 3.20 1.96 3.68
CA ASP A 85 4.60 1.62 3.93
C ASP A 85 4.87 1.69 5.43
N THR A 86 5.43 0.62 5.99
CA THR A 86 5.58 0.47 7.44
C THR A 86 6.58 -0.61 7.79
N ILE A 87 7.12 -0.54 9.00
CA ILE A 87 7.79 -1.65 9.67
C ILE A 87 6.74 -2.57 10.34
N HIS A 88 7.20 -3.73 10.83
CA HIS A 88 6.38 -4.61 11.66
C HIS A 88 6.29 -4.06 13.10
N ASP A 89 5.43 -3.09 13.34
CA ASP A 89 5.17 -2.46 14.64
C ASP A 89 3.97 -3.05 15.41
N GLY A 90 3.30 -4.06 14.83
CA GLY A 90 2.09 -4.67 15.37
C GLY A 90 0.78 -3.98 14.98
N SER A 91 0.82 -2.76 14.44
CA SER A 91 -0.39 -2.02 14.03
C SER A 91 -1.15 -2.77 12.93
N VAL A 92 -0.48 -3.14 11.83
CA VAL A 92 -1.09 -3.87 10.73
C VAL A 92 -1.67 -5.20 11.20
N GLN A 93 -0.95 -5.97 12.01
CA GLN A 93 -1.44 -7.24 12.56
C GLN A 93 -2.73 -7.05 13.37
N LYS A 94 -2.78 -6.02 14.22
CA LYS A 94 -3.96 -5.71 15.04
C LYS A 94 -5.21 -5.44 14.20
N TYR A 95 -5.08 -4.61 13.15
CA TYR A 95 -6.22 -4.23 12.30
C TYR A 95 -6.56 -5.30 11.25
N SER A 96 -5.64 -6.21 10.94
CA SER A 96 -5.82 -7.31 9.98
C SER A 96 -6.47 -8.56 10.58
N LYS A 97 -6.81 -8.55 11.86
CA LYS A 97 -7.41 -9.73 12.50
C LYS A 97 -8.67 -10.18 11.77
N ASP A 98 -8.66 -11.44 11.31
CA ASP A 98 -9.75 -12.14 10.63
C ASP A 98 -10.27 -11.44 9.36
N VAL A 99 -9.44 -10.63 8.67
CA VAL A 99 -9.84 -9.98 7.43
C VAL A 99 -9.77 -10.90 6.22
N ASP A 100 -10.53 -10.57 5.17
CA ASP A 100 -10.51 -11.33 3.92
C ASP A 100 -9.20 -11.12 3.16
N LEU A 101 -8.74 -9.88 3.06
CA LEU A 101 -7.57 -9.51 2.28
C LEU A 101 -6.67 -8.55 3.06
N LEU A 102 -5.41 -8.90 3.15
CA LEU A 102 -4.34 -7.99 3.57
C LEU A 102 -3.51 -7.61 2.35
N VAL A 103 -3.50 -6.32 2.02
CA VAL A 103 -2.63 -5.72 1.00
C VAL A 103 -1.44 -5.09 1.71
N HIS A 104 -0.25 -5.68 1.59
CA HIS A 104 0.93 -5.29 2.36
C HIS A 104 2.13 -4.97 1.47
N SER A 105 2.83 -3.88 1.78
CA SER A 105 4.15 -3.60 1.19
C SER A 105 5.20 -4.55 1.76
N ALA A 106 6.20 -4.96 0.98
CA ALA A 106 7.24 -5.85 1.52
C ALA A 106 8.59 -5.68 0.84
N ILE A 107 9.64 -5.85 1.65
CA ILE A 107 11.04 -5.87 1.20
C ILE A 107 11.62 -7.28 1.31
N SER A 108 12.39 -7.70 0.30
CA SER A 108 13.22 -8.90 0.39
C SER A 108 14.61 -8.54 0.90
N ILE A 109 14.83 -8.74 2.19
CA ILE A 109 16.12 -8.45 2.83
C ILE A 109 17.26 -9.21 2.14
N ASP A 110 17.07 -10.49 1.82
CA ASP A 110 18.10 -11.32 1.17
C ASP A 110 18.53 -10.77 -0.20
N ILE A 111 17.58 -10.27 -0.98
CA ILE A 111 17.89 -9.71 -2.31
C ILE A 111 18.58 -8.35 -2.13
N VAL A 112 18.07 -7.50 -1.25
CA VAL A 112 18.65 -6.17 -0.98
C VAL A 112 20.07 -6.29 -0.44
N GLU A 113 20.35 -7.22 0.47
CA GLU A 113 21.71 -7.48 0.96
C GLU A 113 22.67 -7.95 -0.14
N ARG A 114 22.19 -8.74 -1.10
CA ARG A 114 23.00 -9.12 -2.28
C ARG A 114 23.27 -7.90 -3.18
N MET A 115 22.26 -7.03 -3.37
CA MET A 115 22.43 -5.79 -4.13
C MET A 115 23.43 -4.85 -3.46
N ARG A 116 23.41 -4.75 -2.13
CA ARG A 116 24.39 -3.97 -1.35
C ARG A 116 25.83 -4.40 -1.61
N LYS A 117 26.08 -5.71 -1.56
CA LYS A 117 27.40 -6.28 -1.82
C LYS A 117 27.93 -6.01 -3.25
N LEU A 118 27.03 -5.72 -4.18
CA LEU A 118 27.32 -5.42 -5.57
C LEU A 118 27.20 -3.91 -5.88
N ALA A 119 26.87 -3.09 -4.89
CA ALA A 119 26.66 -1.67 -5.08
C ALA A 119 27.93 -0.97 -5.62
N PRO A 120 27.85 -0.28 -6.76
CA PRO A 120 29.01 0.31 -7.41
C PRO A 120 29.55 1.57 -6.72
N ILE A 121 28.73 2.18 -5.85
CA ILE A 121 29.06 3.42 -5.15
C ILE A 121 28.54 3.40 -3.70
N PRO A 122 29.24 4.05 -2.75
CA PRO A 122 28.85 4.06 -1.33
C PRO A 122 27.45 4.63 -1.06
N GLN A 123 27.00 5.59 -1.84
CA GLN A 123 25.66 6.16 -1.70
C GLN A 123 24.56 5.14 -1.96
N MET A 124 24.74 4.26 -2.95
CA MET A 124 23.81 3.19 -3.25
C MET A 124 23.77 2.15 -2.13
N ASP A 125 24.94 1.75 -1.61
CA ASP A 125 25.00 0.84 -0.45
C ASP A 125 24.26 1.42 0.76
N LYS A 126 24.45 2.72 1.03
CA LYS A 126 23.75 3.40 2.13
C LYS A 126 22.24 3.40 1.92
N ILE A 127 21.74 3.75 0.73
CA ILE A 127 20.29 3.73 0.45
C ILE A 127 19.72 2.32 0.64
N LEU A 128 20.38 1.31 0.13
CA LEU A 128 19.96 -0.09 0.26
C LEU A 128 20.03 -0.61 1.71
N LEU A 129 20.88 -0.02 2.56
CA LEU A 129 20.86 -0.26 3.99
C LEU A 129 19.65 0.42 4.64
N ASP A 130 19.51 1.72 4.42
CA ASP A 130 18.51 2.55 5.09
C ASP A 130 17.06 2.08 4.80
N ILE A 131 16.76 1.61 3.57
CA ILE A 131 15.42 1.13 3.21
C ILE A 131 14.96 -0.10 4.00
N GLN A 132 15.87 -0.83 4.62
CA GLN A 132 15.54 -1.99 5.45
C GLN A 132 14.97 -1.58 6.82
N ASP A 133 15.26 -0.37 7.28
CA ASP A 133 14.88 0.12 8.61
C ASP A 133 13.42 0.61 8.67
N TYR A 134 12.78 0.84 7.51
CA TYR A 134 11.43 1.41 7.45
C TYR A 134 10.46 0.64 6.54
N HIS A 135 10.79 -0.62 6.20
CA HIS A 135 9.89 -1.52 5.48
C HIS A 135 9.80 -2.89 6.17
N THR A 136 8.62 -3.47 6.13
CA THR A 136 8.35 -4.83 6.59
C THR A 136 8.99 -5.85 5.64
N SER A 137 9.73 -6.82 6.15
CA SER A 137 10.24 -7.91 5.32
C SER A 137 9.13 -8.84 4.84
N ILE A 138 9.36 -9.54 3.71
CA ILE A 138 8.40 -10.52 3.19
C ILE A 138 8.10 -11.64 4.19
N LYS A 139 9.07 -12.01 5.01
CA LYS A 139 8.88 -12.98 6.09
C LYS A 139 7.90 -12.45 7.15
N GLU A 140 8.13 -11.24 7.64
CA GLU A 140 7.27 -10.58 8.63
C GLU A 140 5.85 -10.35 8.08
N ALA A 141 5.71 -9.99 6.80
CA ALA A 141 4.39 -9.87 6.17
C ALA A 141 3.62 -11.20 6.20
N GLY A 142 4.30 -12.33 5.99
CA GLY A 142 3.72 -13.66 6.16
C GLY A 142 3.37 -14.00 7.61
N GLU A 143 4.22 -13.63 8.55
CA GLU A 143 3.96 -13.80 9.99
C GLU A 143 2.74 -12.98 10.43
N ILE A 144 2.64 -11.71 10.01
CA ILE A 144 1.46 -10.86 10.22
C ILE A 144 0.20 -11.52 9.68
N ALA A 145 0.23 -12.00 8.43
CA ALA A 145 -0.92 -12.63 7.79
C ALA A 145 -1.37 -13.90 8.53
N ARG A 146 -0.42 -14.76 8.93
CA ARG A 146 -0.68 -15.96 9.73
C ARG A 146 -1.28 -15.62 11.09
N ASP A 147 -0.64 -14.75 11.84
CA ASP A 147 -0.98 -14.45 13.22
C ASP A 147 -2.28 -13.63 13.34
N ALA A 148 -2.62 -12.88 12.29
CA ALA A 148 -3.88 -12.17 12.17
C ALA A 148 -5.01 -13.03 11.57
N ASN A 149 -4.75 -14.29 11.19
CA ASN A 149 -5.73 -15.18 10.53
C ASN A 149 -6.33 -14.55 9.26
N VAL A 150 -5.50 -13.98 8.41
CA VAL A 150 -5.89 -13.36 7.14
C VAL A 150 -6.26 -14.46 6.14
N LYS A 151 -7.27 -14.28 5.30
CA LYS A 151 -7.63 -15.29 4.29
C LYS A 151 -6.70 -15.24 3.07
N HIS A 152 -6.25 -14.04 2.66
CA HIS A 152 -5.31 -13.88 1.54
C HIS A 152 -4.39 -12.67 1.75
N LEU A 153 -3.10 -12.83 1.44
CA LEU A 153 -2.08 -11.80 1.46
C LEU A 153 -1.74 -11.36 0.04
N LEU A 154 -1.97 -10.09 -0.29
CA LEU A 154 -1.56 -9.49 -1.55
C LEU A 154 -0.35 -8.59 -1.31
N ILE A 155 0.78 -8.92 -1.90
CA ILE A 155 1.98 -8.08 -1.80
C ILE A 155 1.94 -7.04 -2.91
N TYR A 156 2.01 -5.77 -2.50
CA TYR A 156 2.22 -4.63 -3.38
C TYR A 156 3.50 -3.89 -2.97
N HIS A 157 3.94 -2.90 -3.70
CA HIS A 157 5.16 -2.13 -3.39
C HIS A 157 6.33 -3.04 -2.97
N SER A 158 6.59 -4.07 -3.79
CA SER A 158 7.65 -5.06 -3.54
C SER A 158 9.04 -4.47 -3.80
N ILE A 159 9.97 -4.65 -2.87
CA ILE A 159 11.33 -4.11 -2.94
C ILE A 159 12.37 -5.24 -2.86
N PRO A 160 13.18 -5.43 -3.92
CA PRO A 160 12.98 -4.95 -5.29
C PRO A 160 11.86 -5.69 -5.99
N THR A 161 11.19 -5.03 -6.94
CA THR A 161 10.12 -5.67 -7.71
C THR A 161 10.67 -6.84 -8.54
N PRO A 162 10.17 -8.08 -8.37
CA PRO A 162 10.54 -9.22 -9.19
C PRO A 162 10.12 -9.02 -10.66
N ARG A 163 11.06 -9.24 -11.59
CA ARG A 163 10.82 -9.03 -13.03
C ARG A 163 10.51 -10.32 -13.79
N ASN A 164 10.57 -11.46 -13.15
CA ASN A 164 10.27 -12.77 -13.72
C ASN A 164 9.97 -13.79 -12.61
N THR A 165 9.43 -14.93 -13.01
CA THR A 165 9.01 -16.02 -12.10
C THR A 165 10.16 -16.55 -11.21
N LEU A 166 11.41 -16.55 -11.70
CA LEU A 166 12.53 -17.00 -10.88
C LEU A 166 12.84 -16.01 -9.76
N MET A 167 12.83 -14.71 -10.08
CA MET A 167 13.01 -13.66 -9.05
C MET A 167 11.85 -13.65 -8.06
N GLU A 168 10.63 -13.90 -8.51
CA GLU A 168 9.44 -14.02 -7.66
C GLU A 168 9.59 -15.17 -6.65
N ARG A 169 10.01 -16.35 -7.10
CA ARG A 169 10.31 -17.48 -6.20
C ARG A 169 11.39 -17.15 -5.17
N VAL A 170 12.43 -16.43 -5.56
CA VAL A 170 13.48 -16.00 -4.63
C VAL A 170 12.94 -14.97 -3.64
N PHE A 171 12.08 -14.05 -4.09
CA PHE A 171 11.45 -13.04 -3.26
C PHE A 171 10.56 -13.67 -2.18
N PHE A 172 9.73 -14.65 -2.56
CA PHE A 172 8.81 -15.32 -1.65
C PHE A 172 9.41 -16.47 -0.82
N ARG A 173 10.64 -16.89 -1.09
CA ARG A 173 11.28 -17.97 -0.35
C ARG A 173 11.21 -17.83 1.18
N PRO A 174 11.37 -16.62 1.79
CA PRO A 174 11.32 -16.47 3.25
C PRO A 174 9.93 -16.65 3.87
N ILE A 175 8.84 -16.65 3.07
CA ILE A 175 7.47 -16.84 3.57
C ILE A 175 7.02 -18.32 3.49
N GLU A 176 7.75 -19.16 2.74
CA GLU A 176 7.43 -20.59 2.56
C GLU A 176 7.30 -21.31 3.92
N GLY A 177 6.21 -22.04 4.11
CA GLY A 177 5.89 -22.71 5.37
C GLY A 177 5.41 -21.78 6.52
N ILE A 178 5.30 -20.49 6.27
CA ILE A 178 4.74 -19.52 7.23
C ILE A 178 3.30 -19.19 6.86
N PHE A 179 3.07 -18.82 5.60
CA PHE A 179 1.76 -18.51 5.06
C PHE A 179 1.71 -18.86 3.57
N GLU A 180 0.63 -19.53 3.11
CA GLU A 180 0.61 -20.11 1.75
C GLU A 180 -0.33 -19.35 0.79
N ASP A 181 -1.36 -18.66 1.32
CA ASP A 181 -2.38 -17.98 0.50
C ASP A 181 -1.94 -16.55 0.15
N TYR A 182 -0.92 -16.42 -0.70
CA TYR A 182 -0.37 -15.12 -1.10
C TYR A 182 -0.27 -14.94 -2.61
N THR A 183 -0.24 -13.68 -3.05
CA THR A 183 -0.04 -13.27 -4.45
C THR A 183 0.83 -12.02 -4.51
N LEU A 184 1.73 -11.94 -5.49
CA LEU A 184 2.39 -10.71 -5.88
C LEU A 184 1.47 -9.92 -6.81
N SER A 185 1.17 -8.68 -6.47
CA SER A 185 0.44 -7.79 -7.37
C SER A 185 1.37 -7.18 -8.43
N ASP A 186 0.79 -6.87 -9.55
CA ASP A 186 1.38 -6.14 -10.66
C ASP A 186 0.37 -5.10 -11.16
N ASP A 187 0.77 -4.19 -12.03
CA ASP A 187 -0.14 -3.21 -12.60
C ASP A 187 -1.34 -3.89 -13.29
N GLY A 188 -2.54 -3.45 -12.93
CA GLY A 188 -3.79 -4.04 -13.37
C GLY A 188 -4.24 -5.28 -12.59
N THR A 189 -3.55 -5.70 -11.52
CA THR A 189 -4.07 -6.74 -10.62
C THR A 189 -5.40 -6.30 -10.00
N ARG A 190 -6.43 -7.13 -10.19
CA ARG A 190 -7.78 -6.89 -9.67
C ARG A 190 -8.17 -8.02 -8.71
N VAL A 191 -8.68 -7.65 -7.54
CA VAL A 191 -9.24 -8.58 -6.57
C VAL A 191 -10.75 -8.39 -6.49
N ILE A 192 -11.49 -9.46 -6.70
CA ILE A 192 -12.95 -9.50 -6.59
C ILE A 192 -13.32 -10.36 -5.39
N MET A 193 -14.08 -9.78 -4.49
CA MET A 193 -14.63 -10.47 -3.30
C MET A 193 -16.15 -10.39 -3.33
N PRO A 194 -16.85 -11.38 -3.93
CA PRO A 194 -18.29 -11.36 -4.04
C PRO A 194 -18.98 -11.29 -2.67
N VAL A 195 -20.11 -10.59 -2.61
CA VAL A 195 -20.92 -10.50 -1.40
C VAL A 195 -21.66 -11.83 -1.18
N GLY A 196 -21.73 -12.28 0.06
CA GLY A 196 -22.50 -13.47 0.44
C GLY A 196 -21.75 -14.80 0.33
N ASN A 197 -20.48 -14.80 -0.06
CA ASN A 197 -19.60 -15.96 0.00
C ASN A 197 -18.19 -15.57 0.48
N ASN A 198 -17.28 -16.54 0.62
CA ASN A 198 -15.90 -16.31 1.07
C ASN A 198 -14.88 -16.29 -0.09
N GLU A 199 -15.35 -16.31 -1.31
CA GLU A 199 -14.49 -16.37 -2.49
C GLU A 199 -13.62 -15.11 -2.63
N ILE A 200 -12.38 -15.30 -3.05
CA ILE A 200 -11.45 -14.24 -3.44
C ILE A 200 -10.92 -14.62 -4.83
N VAL A 201 -11.29 -13.83 -5.83
CA VAL A 201 -10.85 -14.04 -7.21
C VAL A 201 -9.81 -12.98 -7.54
N ILE A 202 -8.66 -13.40 -8.01
CA ILE A 202 -7.58 -12.51 -8.42
C ILE A 202 -7.36 -12.69 -9.91
N ASP A 203 -7.50 -11.60 -10.66
CA ASP A 203 -7.27 -11.57 -12.10
C ASP A 203 -6.51 -10.30 -12.51
N LYS A 204 -6.38 -10.07 -13.80
CA LYS A 204 -5.71 -8.90 -14.37
C LYS A 204 -6.66 -8.15 -15.29
N ILE A 205 -6.74 -6.82 -15.12
CA ILE A 205 -7.43 -5.94 -16.06
C ILE A 205 -6.52 -5.76 -17.27
N ASN A 206 -7.02 -6.12 -18.45
CA ASN A 206 -6.32 -5.93 -19.73
C ASN A 206 -6.51 -4.49 -20.24
#